data_c46b1f6d88b5d9b2007179de8e93a544
#
_entry.id   c46b1f6d88b5d9b2007179de8e93a544
#
_cell.length_a   1.000
_cell.length_b   1.000
_cell.length_c   1.000
_cell.angle_alpha   90.00
_cell.angle_beta   90.00
_cell.angle_gamma   90.00
#
_symmetry.space_group_name_H-M   'P 1'
#
loop_
_entity.id
_entity.type
_entity.pdbx_description
1 polymer ?
#
loop_
_entity_poly.entity_id
_entity_poly.type
_entity_poly.pdbx_seq_one_letter_code
_entity_poly.pdbx_strand_id
1 'polypeptide(L)'
;SESPKPCKRGVDPSRPPRSRQRVAEVLVAHGGRTIDRGLTVVGTAPAPVPVTMHVDLPARVSGVDIDASTVVEALEGNAIDVALDHDTVTAVPPSWRFDVNDPYDLVEEVLRVVGYDKVPSVLPEAPAGRGLTISQVLRRRVGMVLAGEGLIEVKTFPFAGPADWDRLGLAEDDPRRRQVLLANPLSAEEPGMTT
;
A
#
# COMPACT_ATOMS: atom_id res chain seq x y z
N SER A 1 9.24 12.63 15.45
CA SER A 1 8.90 13.80 14.64
C SER A 1 7.92 13.41 13.54
N GLU A 2 6.84 14.15 13.34
CA GLU A 2 5.80 13.86 12.33
C GLU A 2 6.23 14.19 10.90
N SER A 3 7.34 14.90 10.74
CA SER A 3 7.85 15.36 9.44
C SER A 3 8.14 14.26 8.41
N PRO A 4 8.57 13.02 8.76
CA PRO A 4 8.83 11.98 7.76
C PRO A 4 7.58 11.43 7.06
N LYS A 5 6.42 11.49 7.69
CA LYS A 5 5.18 10.89 7.12
C LYS A 5 4.70 11.59 5.84
N PRO A 6 4.60 12.94 5.78
CA PRO A 6 4.28 13.64 4.54
C PRO A 6 5.30 13.40 3.42
N CYS A 7 6.60 13.36 3.77
CA CYS A 7 7.66 13.13 2.78
C CYS A 7 7.61 11.70 2.19
N LYS A 8 7.18 10.71 2.97
CA LYS A 8 7.00 9.33 2.47
C LYS A 8 5.83 9.20 1.49
N ARG A 9 4.83 10.07 1.59
CA ARG A 9 3.69 10.12 0.67
C ARG A 9 4.01 10.82 -0.64
N GLY A 10 5.20 11.38 -0.77
CA GLY A 10 5.62 12.18 -1.91
C GLY A 10 5.38 13.67 -1.70
N VAL A 11 6.15 14.47 -2.41
CA VAL A 11 6.04 15.93 -2.41
C VAL A 11 5.77 16.39 -3.84
N ASP A 12 4.76 17.21 -4.01
CA ASP A 12 4.43 17.80 -5.31
C ASP A 12 5.68 18.44 -5.94
N PRO A 13 6.14 17.96 -7.11
CA PRO A 13 7.35 18.43 -7.76
C PRO A 13 7.27 19.89 -8.23
N SER A 14 6.09 20.49 -8.25
CA SER A 14 5.90 21.91 -8.55
C SER A 14 6.18 22.83 -7.35
N ARG A 15 6.21 22.28 -6.12
CA ARG A 15 6.36 23.04 -4.88
C ARG A 15 7.77 23.51 -4.52
N PRO A 16 8.87 22.80 -4.83
CA PRO A 16 10.21 23.17 -4.38
C PRO A 16 10.62 24.63 -4.69
N PRO A 17 10.32 25.21 -5.85
CA PRO A 17 10.66 26.63 -6.12
C PRO A 17 10.01 27.61 -5.13
N ARG A 18 8.72 27.42 -4.86
CA ARG A 18 7.96 28.27 -3.90
C ARG A 18 8.45 28.07 -2.48
N SER A 19 8.65 26.83 -2.06
CA SER A 19 9.12 26.50 -0.71
C SER A 19 10.50 27.10 -0.45
N ARG A 20 11.42 27.00 -1.41
CA ARG A 20 12.72 27.62 -1.33
C ARG A 20 12.64 29.15 -1.24
N GLN A 21 11.81 29.78 -2.06
CA GLN A 21 11.61 31.23 -1.99
C GLN A 21 11.12 31.63 -0.60
N ARG A 22 10.14 30.91 -0.04
CA ARG A 22 9.62 31.20 1.31
C ARG A 22 10.69 31.05 2.39
N VAL A 23 11.52 30.02 2.33
CA VAL A 23 12.65 29.85 3.25
C VAL A 23 13.63 31.03 3.15
N ALA A 24 13.96 31.44 1.94
CA ALA A 24 14.85 32.59 1.72
C ALA A 24 14.26 33.88 2.32
N GLU A 25 12.98 34.16 2.08
CA GLU A 25 12.27 35.31 2.65
C GLU A 25 12.31 35.32 4.19
N VAL A 26 12.04 34.16 4.82
CA VAL A 26 12.08 34.03 6.29
C VAL A 26 13.49 34.27 6.83
N LEU A 27 14.52 33.76 6.15
CA LEU A 27 15.92 33.98 6.55
C LEU A 27 16.33 35.44 6.42
N VAL A 28 15.85 36.17 5.42
CA VAL A 28 16.08 37.62 5.29
C VAL A 28 15.35 38.37 6.40
N ALA A 29 14.07 38.09 6.59
CA ALA A 29 13.25 38.84 7.54
C ALA A 29 13.64 38.65 9.01
N HIS A 30 14.07 37.45 9.39
CA HIS A 30 14.33 37.08 10.77
C HIS A 30 15.79 36.72 11.09
N GLY A 31 16.57 36.34 10.07
CA GLY A 31 17.96 35.91 10.23
C GLY A 31 19.01 36.94 9.85
N GLY A 32 18.62 38.14 9.45
CA GLY A 32 19.55 39.20 9.04
C GLY A 32 20.44 38.80 7.85
N ARG A 33 19.97 37.90 6.98
CA ARG A 33 20.70 37.37 5.84
C ARG A 33 20.36 38.14 4.57
N THR A 34 21.23 38.04 3.56
CA THR A 34 20.98 38.54 2.21
C THR A 34 20.83 37.35 1.26
N ILE A 35 19.97 37.48 0.25
CA ILE A 35 19.82 36.44 -0.76
C ILE A 35 20.86 36.66 -1.87
N ASP A 36 21.64 35.63 -2.17
CA ASP A 36 22.40 35.56 -3.39
C ASP A 36 21.46 35.22 -4.55
N ARG A 37 21.65 35.89 -5.70
CA ARG A 37 20.80 35.71 -6.88
C ARG A 37 21.07 34.43 -7.67
N GLY A 38 22.07 33.64 -7.26
CA GLY A 38 22.39 32.36 -7.90
C GLY A 38 21.31 31.30 -7.64
N LEU A 39 20.92 30.58 -8.69
CA LEU A 39 20.04 29.42 -8.62
C LEU A 39 20.62 28.27 -9.44
N THR A 40 20.82 27.15 -8.80
CA THR A 40 21.16 25.89 -9.48
C THR A 40 19.95 24.96 -9.46
N VAL A 41 19.50 24.51 -10.60
CA VAL A 41 18.42 23.52 -10.74
C VAL A 41 19.00 22.32 -11.47
N VAL A 42 18.82 21.14 -10.89
CA VAL A 42 19.26 19.88 -11.48
C VAL A 42 18.06 18.94 -11.59
N GLY A 43 17.86 18.37 -12.75
CA GLY A 43 16.72 17.49 -13.05
C GLY A 43 15.47 18.25 -13.52
N THR A 44 14.52 17.46 -14.01
CA THR A 44 13.20 17.93 -14.47
C THR A 44 12.12 17.20 -13.70
N ALA A 45 11.10 17.94 -13.26
CA ALA A 45 9.94 17.33 -12.65
C ALA A 45 9.22 16.40 -13.64
N PRO A 46 8.83 15.18 -13.26
CA PRO A 46 8.05 14.32 -14.14
C PRO A 46 6.70 14.96 -14.42
N ALA A 47 6.24 14.87 -15.65
CA ALA A 47 4.87 15.24 -16.00
C ALA A 47 3.90 14.14 -15.55
N PRO A 48 2.66 14.50 -15.16
CA PRO A 48 1.60 13.52 -14.94
C PRO A 48 1.37 12.67 -16.19
N VAL A 49 1.19 11.37 -16.00
CA VAL A 49 0.91 10.43 -17.08
C VAL A 49 -0.60 10.21 -17.15
N PRO A 50 -1.24 10.39 -18.32
CA PRO A 50 -2.65 10.09 -18.48
C PRO A 50 -2.94 8.60 -18.24
N VAL A 51 -4.02 8.33 -17.52
CA VAL A 51 -4.55 6.99 -17.26
C VAL A 51 -5.88 6.85 -18.01
N THR A 52 -6.08 5.76 -18.73
CA THR A 52 -7.31 5.50 -19.48
C THR A 52 -8.05 4.32 -18.91
N MET A 53 -9.40 4.44 -18.86
CA MET A 53 -10.27 3.32 -18.48
C MET A 53 -11.58 3.37 -19.26
N HIS A 54 -12.27 2.24 -19.36
CA HIS A 54 -13.65 2.21 -19.81
C HIS A 54 -14.55 2.81 -18.73
N VAL A 55 -15.52 3.64 -19.12
CA VAL A 55 -16.38 4.39 -18.19
C VAL A 55 -17.20 3.49 -17.25
N ASP A 56 -17.53 2.27 -17.69
CA ASP A 56 -18.27 1.28 -16.89
C ASP A 56 -17.38 0.47 -15.91
N LEU A 57 -16.05 0.65 -15.96
CA LEU A 57 -15.13 -0.13 -15.13
C LEU A 57 -15.45 -0.04 -13.63
N PRO A 58 -15.76 1.15 -13.05
CA PRO A 58 -16.15 1.24 -11.64
C PRO A 58 -17.40 0.42 -11.31
N ALA A 59 -18.41 0.43 -12.18
CA ALA A 59 -19.63 -0.35 -12.00
C ALA A 59 -19.35 -1.86 -12.08
N ARG A 60 -18.55 -2.31 -13.05
CA ARG A 60 -18.19 -3.73 -13.20
C ARG A 60 -17.39 -4.27 -12.03
N VAL A 61 -16.50 -3.44 -11.46
CA VAL A 61 -15.64 -3.86 -10.35
C VAL A 61 -16.43 -3.91 -9.04
N SER A 62 -17.29 -2.93 -8.80
CA SER A 62 -18.01 -2.78 -7.53
C SER A 62 -19.35 -3.53 -7.49
N GLY A 63 -19.96 -3.77 -8.65
CA GLY A 63 -21.34 -4.25 -8.72
C GLY A 63 -22.39 -3.18 -8.37
N VAL A 64 -21.99 -1.92 -8.26
CA VAL A 64 -22.87 -0.76 -8.06
C VAL A 64 -23.20 -0.15 -9.40
N ASP A 65 -24.45 0.21 -9.62
CA ASP A 65 -24.85 0.97 -10.83
C ASP A 65 -24.33 2.42 -10.71
N ILE A 66 -23.39 2.77 -11.58
CA ILE A 66 -22.71 4.08 -11.60
C ILE A 66 -22.73 4.56 -13.03
N ASP A 67 -23.40 5.69 -13.27
CA ASP A 67 -23.47 6.29 -14.59
C ASP A 67 -22.20 7.08 -14.96
N ALA A 68 -22.06 7.38 -16.25
CA ALA A 68 -20.88 8.08 -16.76
C ALA A 68 -20.70 9.47 -16.16
N SER A 69 -21.78 10.18 -15.89
CA SER A 69 -21.73 11.52 -15.29
C SER A 69 -21.17 11.47 -13.87
N THR A 70 -21.63 10.50 -13.07
CA THR A 70 -21.11 10.25 -11.72
C THR A 70 -19.62 9.92 -11.71
N VAL A 71 -19.15 9.12 -12.68
CA VAL A 71 -17.72 8.80 -12.83
C VAL A 71 -16.91 10.07 -13.09
N VAL A 72 -17.33 10.90 -14.05
CA VAL A 72 -16.64 12.14 -14.40
C VAL A 72 -16.65 13.11 -13.22
N GLU A 73 -17.80 13.37 -12.62
CA GLU A 73 -17.94 14.28 -11.47
C GLU A 73 -17.07 13.83 -10.27
N ALA A 74 -17.01 12.55 -10.00
CA ALA A 74 -16.19 12.02 -8.90
C ALA A 74 -14.69 12.24 -9.13
N LEU A 75 -14.22 12.03 -10.36
CA LEU A 75 -12.82 12.24 -10.71
C LEU A 75 -12.45 13.73 -10.72
N GLU A 76 -13.28 14.58 -11.33
CA GLU A 76 -13.08 16.04 -11.35
C GLU A 76 -13.11 16.63 -9.94
N GLY A 77 -14.00 16.13 -9.07
CA GLY A 77 -14.07 16.50 -7.65
C GLY A 77 -12.78 16.19 -6.88
N ASN A 78 -11.99 15.23 -7.36
CA ASN A 78 -10.65 14.91 -6.85
C ASN A 78 -9.51 15.66 -7.58
N ALA A 79 -9.83 16.70 -8.32
CA ALA A 79 -8.90 17.52 -9.10
C ALA A 79 -8.14 16.74 -10.19
N ILE A 80 -8.74 15.69 -10.71
CA ILE A 80 -8.25 14.94 -11.87
C ILE A 80 -8.87 15.54 -13.11
N ASP A 81 -8.06 15.92 -14.10
CA ASP A 81 -8.57 16.42 -15.37
C ASP A 81 -9.10 15.25 -16.20
N VAL A 82 -10.38 15.33 -16.62
CA VAL A 82 -11.07 14.22 -17.27
C VAL A 82 -11.52 14.60 -18.68
N ALA A 83 -11.25 13.73 -19.63
CA ALA A 83 -11.85 13.77 -20.95
C ALA A 83 -12.58 12.45 -21.20
N LEU A 84 -13.88 12.54 -21.53
CA LEU A 84 -14.71 11.40 -21.91
C LEU A 84 -14.92 11.42 -23.44
N ASP A 85 -14.47 10.38 -24.10
CA ASP A 85 -14.71 10.13 -25.52
C ASP A 85 -15.46 8.79 -25.70
N HIS A 86 -16.74 8.88 -26.06
CA HIS A 86 -17.67 7.74 -26.05
C HIS A 86 -17.65 7.02 -24.69
N ASP A 87 -17.06 5.84 -24.64
CA ASP A 87 -17.01 4.98 -23.45
C ASP A 87 -15.62 4.99 -22.78
N THR A 88 -14.69 5.82 -23.27
CA THR A 88 -13.32 5.89 -22.75
C THR A 88 -13.09 7.17 -21.96
N VAL A 89 -12.75 7.01 -20.70
CA VAL A 89 -12.27 8.07 -19.82
C VAL A 89 -10.76 8.17 -19.95
N THR A 90 -10.26 9.35 -20.26
CA THR A 90 -8.83 9.71 -20.15
C THR A 90 -8.69 10.68 -19.00
N ALA A 91 -8.00 10.25 -17.96
CA ALA A 91 -7.82 11.00 -16.71
C ALA A 91 -6.36 11.43 -16.55
N VAL A 92 -6.11 12.71 -16.27
CA VAL A 92 -4.78 13.24 -15.99
C VAL A 92 -4.71 13.61 -14.52
N PRO A 93 -4.01 12.83 -13.68
CA PRO A 93 -3.88 13.15 -12.27
C PRO A 93 -3.08 14.44 -12.05
N PRO A 94 -3.38 15.21 -10.98
CA PRO A 94 -2.58 16.39 -10.64
C PRO A 94 -1.17 15.98 -10.18
N SER A 95 -0.22 16.91 -10.25
CA SER A 95 1.20 16.68 -9.98
C SER A 95 1.54 16.13 -8.58
N TRP A 96 0.61 16.22 -7.63
CA TRP A 96 0.79 15.69 -6.27
C TRP A 96 0.22 14.30 -6.05
N ARG A 97 -0.46 13.71 -7.05
CA ARG A 97 -1.03 12.37 -7.00
C ARG A 97 -0.12 11.37 -7.73
N PHE A 98 0.89 10.88 -7.03
CA PHE A 98 1.82 9.86 -7.55
C PHE A 98 1.27 8.45 -7.50
N ASP A 99 0.18 8.28 -6.82
CA ASP A 99 -0.50 7.02 -6.53
C ASP A 99 -1.47 6.62 -7.65
N VAL A 100 -1.96 7.56 -8.45
CA VAL A 100 -2.93 7.31 -9.52
C VAL A 100 -2.18 7.03 -10.82
N ASN A 101 -1.94 5.74 -11.11
CA ASN A 101 -1.16 5.29 -12.27
C ASN A 101 -1.82 4.17 -13.06
N ASP A 102 -2.91 3.61 -12.55
CA ASP A 102 -3.60 2.44 -13.08
C ASP A 102 -5.11 2.71 -13.17
N PRO A 103 -5.84 2.09 -14.12
CA PRO A 103 -7.30 2.20 -14.20
C PRO A 103 -8.04 1.87 -12.90
N TYR A 104 -7.53 0.93 -12.10
CA TYR A 104 -8.15 0.56 -10.84
C TYR A 104 -7.93 1.59 -9.74
N ASP A 105 -6.88 2.40 -9.83
CA ASP A 105 -6.72 3.57 -8.95
C ASP A 105 -7.83 4.58 -9.20
N LEU A 106 -8.21 4.79 -10.48
CA LEU A 106 -9.37 5.64 -10.84
C LEU A 106 -10.68 5.06 -10.31
N VAL A 107 -10.84 3.73 -10.36
CA VAL A 107 -12.01 3.05 -9.78
C VAL A 107 -12.10 3.33 -8.28
N GLU A 108 -10.99 3.26 -7.55
CA GLU A 108 -10.96 3.58 -6.12
C GLU A 108 -11.39 5.02 -5.86
N GLU A 109 -10.90 5.98 -6.62
CA GLU A 109 -11.29 7.39 -6.49
C GLU A 109 -12.80 7.60 -6.70
N VAL A 110 -13.39 6.93 -7.68
CA VAL A 110 -14.84 6.98 -7.92
C VAL A 110 -15.59 6.35 -6.76
N LEU A 111 -15.22 5.14 -6.33
CA LEU A 111 -15.93 4.41 -5.28
C LEU A 111 -15.84 5.11 -3.92
N ARG A 112 -14.73 5.78 -3.64
CA ARG A 112 -14.57 6.57 -2.42
C ARG A 112 -15.57 7.73 -2.34
N VAL A 113 -15.90 8.33 -3.48
CA VAL A 113 -16.90 9.42 -3.56
C VAL A 113 -18.33 8.86 -3.56
N VAL A 114 -18.58 7.80 -4.33
CA VAL A 114 -19.88 7.13 -4.38
C VAL A 114 -20.27 6.54 -3.02
N GLY A 115 -19.31 6.00 -2.29
CA GLY A 115 -19.44 5.39 -0.97
C GLY A 115 -19.28 3.86 -1.01
N TYR A 116 -18.36 3.34 -0.22
CA TYR A 116 -18.11 1.89 -0.09
C TYR A 116 -19.27 1.14 0.55
N ASP A 117 -20.12 1.82 1.32
CA ASP A 117 -21.33 1.29 1.92
C ASP A 117 -22.37 0.82 0.89
N LYS A 118 -22.29 1.35 -0.33
CA LYS A 118 -23.16 0.94 -1.45
C LYS A 118 -22.67 -0.34 -2.14
N VAL A 119 -21.43 -0.75 -1.92
CA VAL A 119 -20.87 -1.96 -2.55
C VAL A 119 -21.49 -3.20 -1.93
N PRO A 120 -22.18 -4.05 -2.72
CA PRO A 120 -22.87 -5.22 -2.20
C PRO A 120 -21.88 -6.25 -1.68
N SER A 121 -22.15 -6.79 -0.48
CA SER A 121 -21.41 -7.93 0.04
C SER A 121 -21.92 -9.21 -0.61
N VAL A 122 -21.23 -9.68 -1.64
CA VAL A 122 -21.58 -10.90 -2.35
C VAL A 122 -20.55 -11.98 -2.06
N LEU A 123 -21.02 -13.13 -1.57
CA LEU A 123 -20.14 -14.29 -1.41
C LEU A 123 -19.79 -14.85 -2.79
N PRO A 124 -18.49 -15.03 -3.08
CA PRO A 124 -18.09 -15.65 -4.36
C PRO A 124 -18.62 -17.09 -4.43
N GLU A 125 -19.10 -17.46 -5.59
CA GLU A 125 -19.48 -18.86 -5.85
C GLU A 125 -18.22 -19.74 -5.80
N ALA A 126 -18.19 -20.62 -4.81
CA ALA A 126 -17.12 -21.61 -4.71
C ALA A 126 -17.57 -22.88 -5.44
N PRO A 127 -16.79 -23.39 -6.43
CA PRO A 127 -17.10 -24.69 -7.03
C PRO A 127 -17.11 -25.76 -5.95
N ALA A 128 -18.07 -26.70 -6.05
CA ALA A 128 -18.14 -27.83 -5.14
C ALA A 128 -16.81 -28.59 -5.15
N GLY A 129 -16.06 -28.46 -4.09
CA GLY A 129 -14.73 -29.07 -3.96
C GLY A 129 -14.79 -30.54 -3.56
N ARG A 130 -13.65 -31.22 -3.68
CA ARG A 130 -13.48 -32.62 -3.22
C ARG A 130 -13.43 -32.77 -1.70
N GLY A 131 -13.73 -31.71 -0.95
CA GLY A 131 -13.58 -31.64 0.50
C GLY A 131 -12.11 -31.47 0.93
N LEU A 132 -11.86 -31.81 2.18
CA LEU A 132 -10.52 -31.70 2.76
C LEU A 132 -9.62 -32.85 2.31
N THR A 133 -8.35 -32.56 2.07
CA THR A 133 -7.34 -33.61 1.89
C THR A 133 -7.14 -34.40 3.18
N ILE A 134 -6.59 -35.63 3.06
CA ILE A 134 -6.28 -36.48 4.23
C ILE A 134 -5.39 -35.72 5.24
N SER A 135 -4.41 -35.00 4.77
CA SER A 135 -3.51 -34.19 5.62
C SER A 135 -4.27 -33.10 6.38
N GLN A 136 -5.21 -32.42 5.73
CA GLN A 136 -6.05 -31.40 6.38
C GLN A 136 -6.97 -32.00 7.43
N VAL A 137 -7.58 -33.16 7.14
CA VAL A 137 -8.40 -33.90 8.10
C VAL A 137 -7.58 -34.34 9.30
N LEU A 138 -6.39 -34.89 9.07
CA LEU A 138 -5.49 -35.32 10.15
C LEU A 138 -5.09 -34.15 11.05
N ARG A 139 -4.68 -33.02 10.46
CA ARG A 139 -4.33 -31.80 11.21
C ARG A 139 -5.47 -31.34 12.12
N ARG A 140 -6.70 -31.31 11.61
CA ARG A 140 -7.87 -30.95 12.42
C ARG A 140 -8.11 -31.94 13.56
N ARG A 141 -7.97 -33.24 13.30
CA ARG A 141 -8.14 -34.27 14.34
C ARG A 141 -7.08 -34.14 15.43
N VAL A 142 -5.83 -33.91 15.06
CA VAL A 142 -4.75 -33.67 16.04
C VAL A 142 -5.07 -32.47 16.92
N GLY A 143 -5.48 -31.34 16.33
CA GLY A 143 -5.87 -30.15 17.10
C GLY A 143 -7.02 -30.43 18.07
N MET A 144 -8.06 -31.16 17.63
CA MET A 144 -9.18 -31.50 18.50
C MET A 144 -8.78 -32.45 19.64
N VAL A 145 -7.92 -33.44 19.39
CA VAL A 145 -7.42 -34.33 20.42
C VAL A 145 -6.61 -33.56 21.47
N LEU A 146 -5.68 -32.73 21.03
CA LEU A 146 -4.86 -31.93 21.93
C LEU A 146 -5.70 -30.94 22.76
N ALA A 147 -6.72 -30.31 22.15
CA ALA A 147 -7.65 -29.45 22.87
C ALA A 147 -8.48 -30.24 23.92
N GLY A 148 -8.87 -31.47 23.58
CA GLY A 148 -9.56 -32.38 24.52
C GLY A 148 -8.69 -32.77 25.72
N GLU A 149 -7.38 -32.82 25.54
CA GLU A 149 -6.40 -33.04 26.62
C GLU A 149 -6.05 -31.78 27.41
N GLY A 150 -6.71 -30.65 27.14
CA GLY A 150 -6.55 -29.39 27.87
C GLY A 150 -5.43 -28.51 27.35
N LEU A 151 -4.83 -28.80 26.16
CA LEU A 151 -3.82 -27.98 25.54
C LEU A 151 -4.47 -26.81 24.78
N ILE A 152 -3.79 -25.65 24.77
CA ILE A 152 -4.23 -24.47 24.05
C ILE A 152 -3.30 -24.24 22.85
N GLU A 153 -3.88 -24.18 21.65
CA GLU A 153 -3.11 -23.85 20.45
C GLU A 153 -2.74 -22.36 20.46
N VAL A 154 -1.45 -22.08 20.25
CA VAL A 154 -0.93 -20.72 20.11
C VAL A 154 -0.25 -20.57 18.74
N LYS A 155 -0.37 -19.39 18.17
CA LYS A 155 0.39 -19.00 16.97
C LYS A 155 1.50 -18.05 17.38
N THR A 156 2.73 -18.47 17.16
CA THR A 156 3.92 -17.63 17.36
C THR A 156 4.28 -16.90 16.07
N PHE A 157 5.06 -15.84 16.19
CA PHE A 157 5.69 -15.25 15.02
C PHE A 157 6.71 -16.23 14.41
N PRO A 158 6.84 -16.24 13.07
CA PRO A 158 7.72 -17.18 12.38
C PRO A 158 9.18 -16.71 12.35
N PHE A 159 9.58 -15.84 13.27
CA PHE A 159 10.93 -15.26 13.33
C PHE A 159 11.66 -15.76 14.56
N ALA A 160 12.96 -15.94 14.41
CA ALA A 160 13.86 -16.33 15.49
C ALA A 160 15.26 -15.81 15.24
N GLY A 161 16.05 -15.77 16.31
CA GLY A 161 17.42 -15.32 16.28
C GLY A 161 18.40 -16.29 16.94
N PRO A 162 19.70 -16.04 16.82
CA PRO A 162 20.74 -16.88 17.42
C PRO A 162 20.55 -17.11 18.92
N ALA A 163 20.09 -16.08 19.65
CA ALA A 163 19.85 -16.18 21.09
C ALA A 163 18.76 -17.19 21.47
N ASP A 164 17.82 -17.47 20.58
CA ASP A 164 16.78 -18.46 20.83
C ASP A 164 17.35 -19.88 20.81
N TRP A 165 18.27 -20.14 19.87
CA TRP A 165 18.95 -21.40 19.76
C TRP A 165 19.91 -21.67 20.93
N ASP A 166 20.54 -20.60 21.44
CA ASP A 166 21.39 -20.67 22.64
C ASP A 166 20.56 -20.99 23.87
N ARG A 167 19.38 -20.36 24.03
CA ARG A 167 18.44 -20.67 25.11
C ARG A 167 17.91 -22.09 25.06
N LEU A 168 17.75 -22.65 23.85
CA LEU A 168 17.37 -24.06 23.66
C LEU A 168 18.53 -25.04 23.84
N GLY A 169 19.77 -24.55 24.11
CA GLY A 169 20.95 -25.38 24.32
C GLY A 169 21.42 -26.14 23.08
N LEU A 170 21.10 -25.64 21.89
CA LEU A 170 21.57 -26.26 20.64
C LEU A 170 23.07 -25.99 20.45
N ALA A 171 23.82 -26.99 20.00
CA ALA A 171 25.22 -26.83 19.63
C ALA A 171 25.38 -25.87 18.44
N GLU A 172 26.57 -25.23 18.31
CA GLU A 172 26.81 -24.26 17.24
C GLU A 172 26.66 -24.84 15.83
N ASP A 173 27.01 -26.11 15.67
CA ASP A 173 26.96 -26.87 14.42
C ASP A 173 25.62 -27.59 14.18
N ASP A 174 24.65 -27.45 15.09
CA ASP A 174 23.33 -28.08 14.96
C ASP A 174 22.63 -27.63 13.68
N PRO A 175 22.18 -28.55 12.82
CA PRO A 175 21.51 -28.20 11.56
C PRO A 175 20.23 -27.39 11.74
N ARG A 176 19.57 -27.42 12.90
CA ARG A 176 18.39 -26.63 13.24
C ARG A 176 18.70 -25.14 13.35
N ARG A 177 19.98 -24.76 13.53
CA ARG A 177 20.41 -23.35 13.49
C ARG A 177 20.47 -22.76 12.08
N ARG A 178 20.34 -23.58 11.04
CA ARG A 178 20.32 -23.10 9.65
C ARG A 178 18.95 -22.47 9.35
N GLN A 179 18.93 -21.16 9.25
CA GLN A 179 17.71 -20.39 9.00
C GLN A 179 17.73 -19.75 7.60
N VAL A 180 16.56 -19.49 7.07
CA VAL A 180 16.38 -18.55 5.96
C VAL A 180 16.42 -17.15 6.55
N LEU A 181 17.45 -16.38 6.22
CA LEU A 181 17.60 -15.01 6.70
C LEU A 181 16.78 -14.05 5.83
N LEU A 182 16.17 -13.08 6.48
CA LEU A 182 15.44 -12.00 5.83
C LEU A 182 16.43 -10.92 5.37
N ALA A 183 16.23 -10.37 4.17
CA ALA A 183 17.07 -9.29 3.66
C ALA A 183 16.89 -7.97 4.46
N ASN A 184 15.69 -7.75 5.01
CA ASN A 184 15.33 -6.57 5.81
C ASN A 184 14.45 -6.97 7.00
N PRO A 185 15.02 -7.63 8.03
CA PRO A 185 14.25 -8.10 9.18
C PRO A 185 13.64 -6.92 9.95
N LEU A 186 12.47 -7.14 10.56
CA LEU A 186 11.83 -6.15 11.45
C LEU A 186 12.64 -5.91 12.72
N SER A 187 13.34 -6.95 13.21
CA SER A 187 14.28 -6.89 14.33
C SER A 187 15.61 -7.49 13.92
N ALA A 188 16.71 -6.84 14.27
CA ALA A 188 18.05 -7.38 14.10
C ALA A 188 18.33 -8.59 15.02
N GLU A 189 17.56 -8.72 16.10
CA GLU A 189 17.68 -9.82 17.06
C GLU A 189 17.02 -11.12 16.53
N GLU A 190 16.01 -10.97 15.66
CA GLU A 190 15.25 -12.08 15.06
C GLU A 190 15.33 -12.03 13.51
N PRO A 191 16.52 -12.18 12.92
CA PRO A 191 16.72 -11.96 11.50
C PRO A 191 16.29 -13.14 10.61
N GLY A 192 16.01 -14.30 11.17
CA GLY A 192 15.75 -15.53 10.45
C GLY A 192 14.32 -16.06 10.66
N MET A 193 13.90 -16.90 9.72
CA MET A 193 12.64 -17.64 9.86
C MET A 193 12.88 -18.91 10.68
N THR A 194 11.89 -19.27 11.51
CA THR A 194 11.86 -20.58 12.18
C THR A 194 11.77 -21.68 11.14
N THR A 195 12.52 -22.76 11.31
CA THR A 195 12.50 -23.98 10.46
C THR A 195 11.51 -24.99 10.99
#